data_ac79e037de281d52a3a42290b7b5fe6d
#
_entry.id   ac79e037de281d52a3a42290b7b5fe6d
#
_cell.length_a   1.000
_cell.length_b   1.000
_cell.length_c   1.000
_cell.angle_alpha   90.00
_cell.angle_beta   90.00
_cell.angle_gamma   90.00
#
_symmetry.space_group_name_H-M   'P 1'
#
loop_
_entity.id
_entity.type
_entity.pdbx_description
1 polymer ?
#
loop_
_entity_poly.entity_id
_entity_poly.type
_entity_poly.pdbx_seq_one_letter_code
_entity_poly.pdbx_strand_id
1 'polypeptide(L)' 'MTEFLVEGMSCGHCVNVVTEAIHALDPAASVDVNLGTKLVQVHSDLDRFLLSQALVDAGYDPIPVGLESSDRNL' A
#
# COMPACT_ATOMS: atom_id res chain seq x y z
N MET A 1 1.17 -5.48 9.60
CA MET A 1 1.77 -4.91 8.39
C MET A 1 0.95 -5.30 7.17
N THR A 2 0.76 -4.36 6.26
CA THR A 2 -0.02 -4.60 5.06
C THR A 2 0.86 -4.35 3.84
N GLU A 3 0.75 -5.22 2.85
CA GLU A 3 1.54 -5.13 1.63
C GLU A 3 0.64 -5.08 0.42
N PHE A 4 1.00 -4.23 -0.54
CA PHE A 4 0.29 -4.14 -1.81
C PHE A 4 1.27 -4.18 -2.95
N LEU A 5 0.86 -4.80 -4.05
CA LEU A 5 1.58 -4.71 -5.31
C LEU A 5 0.91 -3.63 -6.13
N VAL A 6 1.67 -2.59 -6.49
CA VAL A 6 1.13 -1.45 -7.24
C VAL A 6 1.93 -1.31 -8.52
N GLU A 7 1.50 -1.96 -9.56
CA GLU A 7 2.26 -2.04 -10.80
C GLU A 7 2.33 -0.71 -11.55
N GLY A 8 1.43 0.19 -11.24
CA GLY A 8 1.42 1.50 -11.89
C GLY A 8 2.50 2.45 -11.42
N MET A 9 3.20 2.10 -10.34
CA MET A 9 4.29 2.93 -9.83
C MET A 9 5.53 2.76 -10.71
N SER A 10 6.02 3.85 -11.26
CA SER A 10 7.19 3.76 -12.13
C SER A 10 8.22 4.85 -11.88
N CYS A 11 8.00 5.76 -10.94
CA CYS A 11 8.94 6.85 -10.68
C CYS A 11 8.84 7.34 -9.25
N GLY A 12 9.81 8.16 -8.85
CA GLY A 12 9.85 8.69 -7.50
C GLY A 12 8.66 9.55 -7.13
N HIS A 13 8.06 10.20 -8.11
CA HIS A 13 6.88 11.01 -7.85
C HIS A 13 5.72 10.14 -7.35
N CYS A 14 5.60 8.95 -7.91
CA CYS A 14 4.57 8.01 -7.48
C CYS A 14 4.76 7.59 -6.03
N VAL A 15 6.01 7.45 -5.59
CA VAL A 15 6.30 7.14 -4.20
C VAL A 15 5.72 8.20 -3.29
N ASN A 16 5.92 9.46 -3.63
CA ASN A 16 5.41 10.56 -2.82
C ASN A 16 3.89 10.57 -2.78
N VAL A 17 3.26 10.36 -3.92
CA VAL A 17 1.80 10.36 -4.00
C VAL A 17 1.23 9.24 -3.14
N VAL A 18 1.79 8.04 -3.25
CA VAL A 18 1.34 6.90 -2.47
C VAL A 18 1.52 7.16 -0.97
N THR A 19 2.69 7.66 -0.60
CA THR A 19 3.00 7.94 0.80
C THR A 19 2.03 8.97 1.36
N GLU A 20 1.77 10.03 0.62
CA GLU A 20 0.87 11.09 1.07
C GLU A 20 -0.56 10.59 1.18
N ALA A 21 -0.97 9.72 0.26
CA ALA A 21 -2.32 9.17 0.31
C ALA A 21 -2.54 8.37 1.59
N ILE A 22 -1.54 7.59 1.99
CA ILE A 22 -1.62 6.80 3.22
C ILE A 22 -1.56 7.72 4.43
N HIS A 23 -0.67 8.72 4.41
CA HIS A 23 -0.53 9.63 5.55
C HIS A 23 -1.75 10.53 5.73
N ALA A 24 -2.48 10.79 4.67
CA ALA A 24 -3.73 11.55 4.80
C ALA A 24 -4.76 10.77 5.61
N LEU A 25 -4.68 9.45 5.52
CA LEU A 25 -5.60 8.58 6.23
C LEU A 25 -5.09 8.27 7.64
N ASP A 26 -3.78 8.06 7.78
CA ASP A 26 -3.15 7.73 9.05
C ASP A 26 -1.76 8.37 9.11
N PRO A 27 -1.64 9.56 9.72
CA PRO A 27 -0.35 10.25 9.77
C PRO A 27 0.74 9.48 10.51
N ALA A 28 0.36 8.55 11.38
CA ALA A 28 1.32 7.76 12.13
C ALA A 28 1.78 6.53 11.38
N ALA A 29 1.22 6.25 10.22
CA ALA A 29 1.60 5.07 9.45
C ALA A 29 3.00 5.22 8.89
N SER A 30 3.69 4.08 8.81
CA SER A 30 5.01 4.02 8.18
C SER A 30 4.84 3.36 6.81
N VAL A 31 5.36 3.98 5.78
CA VAL A 31 5.19 3.50 4.40
C VAL A 31 6.54 3.26 3.76
N ASP A 32 6.73 2.04 3.27
CA ASP A 32 7.93 1.66 2.53
C ASP A 32 7.53 1.30 1.10
N VAL A 33 8.16 1.93 0.14
CA VAL A 33 7.87 1.70 -1.27
C VAL A 33 9.10 1.19 -1.98
N ASN A 34 8.98 0.10 -2.70
CA ASN A 34 10.06 -0.46 -3.49
C ASN A 34 9.67 -0.40 -4.96
N LEU A 35 10.30 0.50 -5.70
CA LEU A 35 9.99 0.68 -7.12
C LEU A 35 10.45 -0.51 -7.96
N GLY A 36 11.50 -1.18 -7.53
CA GLY A 36 12.01 -2.33 -8.27
C GLY A 36 11.04 -3.49 -8.29
N THR A 37 10.40 -3.74 -7.16
CA THR A 37 9.43 -4.83 -7.03
C THR A 37 7.99 -4.34 -7.13
N LYS A 38 7.77 -3.03 -7.12
CA LYS A 38 6.45 -2.40 -7.14
C LYS A 38 5.65 -2.71 -5.89
N LEU A 39 6.31 -3.00 -4.78
CA LEU A 39 5.64 -3.33 -3.53
C LEU A 39 5.58 -2.12 -2.62
N VAL A 40 4.45 -1.99 -1.95
CA VAL A 40 4.21 -0.96 -0.95
C VAL A 40 3.91 -1.65 0.36
N GLN A 41 4.72 -1.39 1.37
CA GLN A 41 4.52 -1.95 2.71
C GLN A 41 4.05 -0.84 3.64
N VAL A 42 2.94 -1.07 4.32
CA VAL A 42 2.34 -0.08 5.20
C VAL A 42 2.23 -0.65 6.59
N HIS A 43 2.82 0.05 7.55
CA HIS A 43 2.71 -0.28 8.97
C HIS A 43 1.69 0.65 9.60
N SER A 44 0.48 0.15 9.82
CA SER A 44 -0.62 0.95 10.32
C SER A 44 -1.60 0.07 11.06
N ASP A 45 -2.33 0.64 11.98
CA ASP A 45 -3.40 -0.05 12.70
C ASP A 45 -4.70 -0.09 11.90
N LEU A 46 -4.75 0.61 10.78
CA LEU A 46 -5.95 0.64 9.98
C LEU A 46 -6.14 -0.65 9.19
N ASP A 47 -7.39 -0.93 8.89
CA ASP A 47 -7.75 -2.07 8.05
C ASP A 47 -7.14 -1.88 6.67
N ARG A 48 -6.63 -2.99 6.09
CA ARG A 48 -6.05 -2.93 4.75
C ARG A 48 -7.06 -2.44 3.71
N PHE A 49 -8.34 -2.67 3.94
CA PHE A 49 -9.36 -2.18 3.04
C PHE A 49 -9.33 -0.67 2.95
N LEU A 50 -9.17 0.00 4.08
CA LEU A 50 -9.08 1.46 4.10
C LEU A 50 -7.81 1.94 3.42
N LEU A 51 -6.70 1.24 3.63
CA LEU A 51 -5.44 1.58 2.99
C LEU A 51 -5.53 1.39 1.47
N SER A 52 -6.14 0.30 1.05
CA SER A 52 -6.36 0.02 -0.36
C SER A 52 -7.20 1.13 -1.00
N GLN A 53 -8.24 1.56 -0.29
CA GLN A 53 -9.12 2.60 -0.80
C GLN A 53 -8.36 3.92 -0.99
N ALA A 54 -7.45 4.22 -0.08
CA ALA A 54 -6.63 5.42 -0.21
C ALA A 54 -5.78 5.38 -1.47
N LEU A 55 -5.23 4.22 -1.80
CA LEU A 55 -4.44 4.08 -3.01
C LEU A 55 -5.28 4.17 -4.26
N VAL A 56 -6.48 3.60 -4.23
CA VAL A 56 -7.41 3.71 -5.36
C VAL A 56 -7.78 5.18 -5.58
N ASP A 57 -8.03 5.91 -4.50
CA ASP A 57 -8.37 7.33 -4.60
C ASP A 57 -7.21 8.14 -5.17
N ALA A 58 -5.99 7.68 -4.97
CA ALA A 58 -4.81 8.34 -5.53
C ALA A 58 -4.59 7.99 -7.00
N GLY A 59 -5.38 7.09 -7.55
CA GLY A 59 -5.28 6.73 -8.96
C GLY A 59 -4.48 5.46 -9.23
N TYR A 60 -4.27 4.64 -8.21
CA TYR A 60 -3.52 3.40 -8.37
C TYR A 60 -4.43 2.19 -8.20
N ASP A 61 -3.90 1.04 -8.57
CA ASP A 61 -4.65 -0.22 -8.51
C ASP A 61 -3.89 -1.19 -7.60
N PRO A 62 -4.05 -1.07 -6.28
CA PRO A 62 -3.31 -1.91 -5.35
C PRO A 62 -3.84 -3.33 -5.33
N ILE A 63 -2.91 -4.29 -5.36
CA ILE A 63 -3.24 -5.70 -5.28
C ILE A 63 -2.73 -6.20 -3.93
N PRO A 64 -3.59 -6.68 -3.04
CA PRO A 64 -3.15 -7.16 -1.73
C PRO A 64 -2.21 -8.34 -1.87
N VAL A 65 -1.11 -8.30 -1.10
CA VAL A 65 -0.08 -9.32 -1.15
C VAL A 65 0.01 -9.99 0.21
N GLY A 66 0.23 -11.29 0.22
CA GLY A 66 0.40 -12.03 1.45
C GLY A 66 -0.89 -12.39 2.15
N LEU A 67 -1.99 -11.94 1.62
CA LEU A 67 -3.29 -12.13 2.22
C LEU A 67 -3.70 -13.59 2.22
N GLU A 68 -3.50 -14.22 1.12
CA GLU A 68 -3.90 -15.61 0.96
C GLU A 68 -3.08 -16.55 1.82
N SER A 69 -1.87 -16.16 2.16
CA SER A 69 -1.02 -17.00 3.00
C SER A 69 -1.64 -17.24 4.36
N SER A 70 -2.14 -16.20 4.98
CA SER A 70 -2.73 -16.37 6.29
C SER A 70 -4.05 -17.12 6.21
N ASP A 71 -4.76 -16.96 5.11
CA ASP A 71 -6.03 -17.64 4.95
C ASP A 71 -5.85 -19.13 4.87
N ARG A 72 -4.83 -19.56 4.18
CA ARG A 72 -4.65 -20.96 3.95
C ARG A 72 -4.20 -21.72 5.16
N ASN A 73 -3.74 -21.04 6.13
CA ASN A 73 -3.30 -21.70 7.36
C ASN A 73 -4.44 -22.28 8.16
N LEU A 74 -5.61 -22.02 7.77
CA LEU A 74 -6.80 -22.52 8.47
C LEU A 74 -7.12 -23.97 8.15
#